data_597000a44570d59b047484b5f5f35e4f
#
_entry.id   597000a44570d59b047484b5f5f35e4f
#
_cell.length_a   1.000
_cell.length_b   1.000
_cell.length_c   1.000
_cell.angle_alpha   90.00
_cell.angle_beta   90.00
_cell.angle_gamma   90.00
#
_symmetry.space_group_name_H-M   'P 1'
#
loop_
_entity.id
_entity.type
_entity.pdbx_description
1 polymer ?
#
loop_
_entity_poly.entity_id
_entity_poly.type
_entity_poly.pdbx_seq_one_letter_code
_entity_poly.pdbx_strand_id
1 'polypeptide(L)'
;MGKSLVFQKAEQYCGYALCFVCLALFSVLFFNSFTSSWVNRDLMSEAVYFERDSLAGNLFFFAVAAAGMILAARLFRKAAPRVDMNRLALAAAAVSVCVAVLWVLASKTAPQADQSQIVKQAERFNAGDFSGLQQSGYVGPCQQQLGIISVLRVFVLVSSFFELENWQAFQLFNALTTGLLVYAGFRVVALISGGQREAGFLYLLLALFCAPMYVYTAFVYGESSSTAFAMAAVWMCLECIRSPARRYVAGLYLFASAALLLRTNVMIVLIALAIVMAIKLLRGATRGRLLAALALLLAMLTPSTLMALLYHDKIPDNSKSMPAILYIAMGTNDESVNAGWYNGYNGSVYQNCGFDPKLASETAKRDLIAFAVRCRQDPAYAADFYYRKIFSQWNAPMYQCLVMNNLFVGEQPQLVQSIYEGRGNEYLTAYTNIYQLVAYGGVLAFLAAGLKKRLPLENYLPLVAVLGGFLFSVLWEAKARYIFPYYLLMLPCTAAGVAAAAALFRGRAGTDQTP
;
A
#
# COMPACT_ATOMS: atom_id res chain seq x y z
N MET A 1 8.98 -26.50 30.26
CA MET A 1 10.15 -25.73 29.77
C MET A 1 10.52 -26.04 28.30
N GLY A 2 10.55 -27.28 27.83
CA GLY A 2 10.99 -27.62 26.46
C GLY A 2 10.14 -27.02 25.30
N LYS A 3 8.82 -27.03 25.40
CA LYS A 3 7.93 -26.50 24.32
C LYS A 3 8.12 -24.99 24.05
N SER A 4 8.31 -24.18 25.09
CA SER A 4 8.52 -22.73 24.96
C SER A 4 9.84 -22.41 24.21
N LEU A 5 10.89 -23.18 24.46
CA LEU A 5 12.19 -23.02 23.81
C LEU A 5 12.14 -23.39 22.32
N VAL A 6 11.38 -24.42 21.95
CA VAL A 6 11.18 -24.84 20.55
C VAL A 6 10.47 -23.74 19.76
N PHE A 7 9.37 -23.18 20.29
CA PHE A 7 8.64 -22.10 19.64
C PHE A 7 9.46 -20.79 19.56
N GLN A 8 10.32 -20.52 20.55
CA GLN A 8 11.23 -19.37 20.49
C GLN A 8 12.26 -19.51 19.36
N LYS A 9 12.86 -20.69 19.21
CA LYS A 9 13.78 -20.97 18.09
C LYS A 9 13.05 -20.91 16.74
N ALA A 10 11.85 -21.49 16.63
CA ALA A 10 11.04 -21.44 15.42
C ALA A 10 10.73 -20.00 14.99
N GLU A 11 10.29 -19.14 15.93
CA GLU A 11 10.07 -17.71 15.66
C GLU A 11 11.33 -17.02 15.15
N GLN A 12 12.48 -17.31 15.73
CA GLN A 12 13.76 -16.75 15.31
C GLN A 12 14.14 -17.19 13.89
N TYR A 13 13.95 -18.48 13.57
CA TYR A 13 14.18 -18.99 12.22
C TYR A 13 13.21 -18.38 11.19
N CYS A 14 11.93 -18.21 11.54
CA CYS A 14 10.96 -17.49 10.70
C CYS A 14 11.41 -16.04 10.42
N GLY A 15 11.93 -15.36 11.45
CA GLY A 15 12.49 -14.01 11.31
C GLY A 15 13.69 -13.96 10.36
N TYR A 16 14.61 -14.94 10.48
CA TYR A 16 15.77 -15.02 9.58
C TYR A 16 15.36 -15.34 8.14
N ALA A 17 14.48 -16.32 7.94
CA ALA A 17 13.97 -16.68 6.61
C ALA A 17 13.30 -15.47 5.94
N LEU A 18 12.45 -14.75 6.67
CA LEU A 18 11.83 -13.50 6.20
C LEU A 18 12.90 -12.47 5.82
N CYS A 19 13.89 -12.23 6.67
CA CYS A 19 14.97 -11.29 6.38
C CYS A 19 15.73 -11.67 5.11
N PHE A 20 16.07 -12.93 4.90
CA PHE A 20 16.80 -13.36 3.70
C PHE A 20 15.97 -13.21 2.44
N VAL A 21 14.68 -13.60 2.47
CA VAL A 21 13.77 -13.42 1.34
C VAL A 21 13.59 -11.94 1.01
N CYS A 22 13.35 -11.09 2.02
CA CYS A 22 13.21 -9.66 1.81
C CYS A 22 14.53 -9.01 1.36
N LEU A 23 15.70 -9.44 1.87
CA LEU A 23 16.99 -8.94 1.39
C LEU A 23 17.19 -9.26 -0.10
N ALA A 24 16.90 -10.48 -0.53
CA ALA A 24 17.00 -10.85 -1.94
C ALA A 24 16.05 -9.99 -2.79
N LEU A 25 14.77 -9.91 -2.40
CA LEU A 25 13.76 -9.12 -3.11
C LEU A 25 14.15 -7.65 -3.22
N PHE A 26 14.41 -6.99 -2.09
CA PHE A 26 14.72 -5.55 -2.11
C PHE A 26 16.07 -5.25 -2.73
N SER A 27 17.05 -6.17 -2.71
CA SER A 27 18.28 -6.00 -3.46
C SER A 27 18.02 -5.94 -4.96
N VAL A 28 17.22 -6.86 -5.48
CA VAL A 28 16.87 -6.89 -6.91
C VAL A 28 16.11 -5.62 -7.30
N LEU A 29 15.11 -5.19 -6.53
CA LEU A 29 14.35 -3.95 -6.77
C LEU A 29 15.26 -2.71 -6.69
N PHE A 30 16.10 -2.63 -5.68
CA PHE A 30 17.01 -1.51 -5.44
C PHE A 30 18.02 -1.34 -6.57
N PHE A 31 18.71 -2.42 -6.97
CA PHE A 31 19.69 -2.34 -8.05
C PHE A 31 19.05 -2.07 -9.41
N ASN A 32 17.87 -2.61 -9.68
CA ASN A 32 17.14 -2.30 -10.91
C ASN A 32 16.74 -0.82 -10.99
N SER A 33 16.31 -0.21 -9.87
CA SER A 33 15.93 1.21 -9.80
C SER A 33 17.07 2.20 -10.09
N PHE A 34 18.35 1.77 -10.08
CA PHE A 34 19.45 2.63 -10.53
C PHE A 34 19.55 2.74 -12.03
N THR A 35 19.12 1.74 -12.77
CA THR A 35 19.34 1.61 -14.20
C THR A 35 18.10 1.77 -15.04
N SER A 36 16.93 1.63 -14.40
CA SER A 36 15.66 1.68 -15.11
C SER A 36 14.50 2.05 -14.21
N SER A 37 13.52 2.70 -14.80
CA SER A 37 12.21 2.97 -14.22
C SER A 37 11.10 2.61 -15.21
N TRP A 38 9.88 2.50 -14.68
CA TRP A 38 8.67 2.30 -15.47
C TRP A 38 7.76 3.51 -15.30
N VAL A 39 7.51 4.22 -16.38
CA VAL A 39 6.83 5.52 -16.34
C VAL A 39 5.62 5.56 -17.26
N ASN A 40 4.62 6.35 -16.91
CA ASN A 40 3.52 6.67 -17.80
C ASN A 40 4.01 7.76 -18.77
N ARG A 41 4.05 7.46 -20.07
CA ARG A 41 4.37 8.44 -21.13
C ARG A 41 3.16 9.28 -21.52
N ASP A 42 2.00 8.70 -21.38
CA ASP A 42 0.71 9.30 -21.68
C ASP A 42 -0.19 9.14 -20.45
N LEU A 43 -0.73 10.25 -19.98
CA LEU A 43 -1.68 10.24 -18.85
C LEU A 43 -3.08 9.76 -19.25
N MET A 44 -3.37 9.60 -20.55
CA MET A 44 -4.62 9.02 -21.04
C MET A 44 -4.63 7.49 -21.00
N SER A 45 -3.46 6.87 -20.78
CA SER A 45 -3.28 5.42 -20.69
C SER A 45 -2.71 5.01 -19.34
N GLU A 46 -3.26 3.95 -18.75
CA GLU A 46 -2.70 3.35 -17.53
C GLU A 46 -1.36 2.62 -17.79
N ALA A 47 -0.98 2.38 -19.05
CA ALA A 47 0.23 1.67 -19.41
C ALA A 47 1.49 2.38 -18.92
N VAL A 48 2.44 1.60 -18.42
CA VAL A 48 3.77 2.08 -18.06
C VAL A 48 4.79 1.52 -19.06
N TYR A 49 5.80 2.31 -19.34
CA TYR A 49 6.84 1.98 -20.32
C TYR A 49 8.20 1.93 -19.64
N PHE A 50 8.99 0.96 -20.05
CA PHE A 50 10.38 0.85 -19.61
C PHE A 50 11.20 2.05 -20.12
N GLU A 51 11.95 2.67 -19.22
CA GLU A 51 12.93 3.70 -19.54
C GLU A 51 14.28 3.36 -18.91
N ARG A 52 15.34 3.62 -19.65
CA ARG A 52 16.69 3.52 -19.12
C ARG A 52 17.06 4.81 -18.40
N ASP A 53 17.43 4.68 -17.15
CA ASP A 53 17.87 5.79 -16.34
C ASP A 53 19.39 5.99 -16.42
N SER A 54 19.84 7.21 -16.11
CA SER A 54 21.26 7.50 -15.94
C SER A 54 21.77 6.88 -14.65
N LEU A 55 22.52 5.79 -14.74
CA LEU A 55 23.15 5.15 -13.59
C LEU A 55 24.00 6.15 -12.78
N ALA A 56 24.81 6.96 -13.46
CA ALA A 56 25.66 7.96 -12.80
C ALA A 56 24.83 9.04 -12.10
N GLY A 57 23.75 9.51 -12.77
CA GLY A 57 22.81 10.48 -12.18
C GLY A 57 22.12 9.92 -10.94
N ASN A 58 21.55 8.71 -11.05
CA ASN A 58 20.86 8.07 -9.94
C ASN A 58 21.81 7.78 -8.77
N LEU A 59 23.03 7.32 -9.02
CA LEU A 59 24.04 7.12 -7.97
C LEU A 59 24.40 8.45 -7.27
N PHE A 60 24.60 9.53 -8.03
CA PHE A 60 24.91 10.84 -7.48
C PHE A 60 23.77 11.36 -6.61
N PHE A 61 22.54 11.43 -7.14
CA PHE A 61 21.40 11.95 -6.39
C PHE A 61 21.01 11.08 -5.21
N PHE A 62 21.11 9.75 -5.35
CA PHE A 62 20.93 8.83 -4.22
C PHE A 62 21.97 9.08 -3.12
N ALA A 63 23.26 9.25 -3.48
CA ALA A 63 24.30 9.54 -2.50
C ALA A 63 24.04 10.88 -1.78
N VAL A 64 23.61 11.92 -2.51
CA VAL A 64 23.22 13.21 -1.94
C VAL A 64 22.01 13.06 -0.99
N ALA A 65 20.97 12.37 -1.41
CA ALA A 65 19.79 12.15 -0.58
C ALA A 65 20.11 11.33 0.68
N ALA A 66 20.88 10.23 0.54
CA ALA A 66 21.30 9.40 1.66
C ALA A 66 22.20 10.19 2.65
N ALA A 67 23.15 10.95 2.14
CA ALA A 67 23.99 11.84 2.96
C ALA A 67 23.16 12.91 3.68
N GLY A 68 22.19 13.52 2.98
CA GLY A 68 21.25 14.49 3.55
C GLY A 68 20.42 13.89 4.69
N MET A 69 19.89 12.68 4.51
CA MET A 69 19.14 11.96 5.55
C MET A 69 20.02 11.61 6.76
N ILE A 70 21.25 11.16 6.53
CA ILE A 70 22.23 10.87 7.60
C ILE A 70 22.58 12.15 8.35
N LEU A 71 22.81 13.25 7.63
CA LEU A 71 23.09 14.55 8.23
C LEU A 71 21.90 15.05 9.04
N ALA A 72 20.68 14.98 8.50
CA ALA A 72 19.46 15.36 9.20
C ALA A 72 19.28 14.56 10.51
N ALA A 73 19.52 13.23 10.49
CA ALA A 73 19.51 12.41 11.69
C ALA A 73 20.56 12.85 12.73
N ARG A 74 21.76 13.24 12.28
CA ARG A 74 22.85 13.71 13.17
C ARG A 74 22.54 15.07 13.78
N LEU A 75 22.05 16.01 12.99
CA LEU A 75 21.65 17.35 13.46
C LEU A 75 20.47 17.25 14.44
N PHE A 76 19.45 16.48 14.07
CA PHE A 76 18.29 16.26 14.95
C PHE A 76 18.67 15.68 16.29
N ARG A 77 19.66 14.78 16.36
CA ARG A 77 20.12 14.19 17.62
C ARG A 77 20.55 15.22 18.65
N LYS A 78 21.19 16.31 18.23
CA LYS A 78 21.59 17.39 19.15
C LYS A 78 20.38 18.10 19.76
N ALA A 79 19.30 18.22 18.99
CA ALA A 79 18.03 18.82 19.41
C ALA A 79 17.10 17.82 20.09
N ALA A 80 17.24 16.52 19.83
CA ALA A 80 16.31 15.47 20.24
C ALA A 80 15.92 15.48 21.71
N PRO A 81 16.82 15.69 22.72
CA PRO A 81 16.45 15.71 24.12
C PRO A 81 15.39 16.77 24.48
N ARG A 82 15.33 17.86 23.70
CA ARG A 82 14.44 19.01 23.93
C ARG A 82 13.11 18.93 23.16
N VAL A 83 12.99 18.02 22.20
CA VAL A 83 11.84 17.93 21.30
C VAL A 83 10.84 16.91 21.83
N ASP A 84 9.59 17.29 22.01
CA ASP A 84 8.50 16.34 22.22
C ASP A 84 8.14 15.65 20.88
N MET A 85 8.50 14.38 20.74
CA MET A 85 8.30 13.62 19.52
C MET A 85 6.82 13.41 19.17
N ASN A 86 5.93 13.34 20.17
CA ASN A 86 4.50 13.22 19.91
C ASN A 86 3.93 14.53 19.35
N ARG A 87 4.33 15.68 19.91
CA ARG A 87 3.93 16.99 19.38
C ARG A 87 4.49 17.21 17.98
N LEU A 88 5.74 16.83 17.73
CA LEU A 88 6.33 16.89 16.38
C LEU A 88 5.56 16.03 15.39
N ALA A 89 5.19 14.80 15.77
CA ALA A 89 4.41 13.90 14.93
C ALA A 89 2.99 14.44 14.65
N LEU A 90 2.33 15.04 15.64
CA LEU A 90 1.04 15.71 15.45
C LEU A 90 1.15 16.93 14.55
N ALA A 91 2.20 17.73 14.69
CA ALA A 91 2.47 18.86 13.80
C ALA A 91 2.72 18.39 12.35
N ALA A 92 3.53 17.35 12.16
CA ALA A 92 3.77 16.77 10.83
C ALA A 92 2.48 16.18 10.23
N ALA A 93 1.65 15.52 11.03
CA ALA A 93 0.33 15.04 10.61
C ALA A 93 -0.58 16.20 10.17
N ALA A 94 -0.62 17.29 10.92
CA ALA A 94 -1.41 18.48 10.57
C ALA A 94 -0.89 19.13 9.27
N VAL A 95 0.43 19.27 9.11
CA VAL A 95 1.04 19.78 7.85
C VAL A 95 0.68 18.87 6.68
N SER A 96 0.74 17.54 6.86
CA SER A 96 0.35 16.59 5.81
C SER A 96 -1.11 16.76 5.40
N VAL A 97 -2.01 16.95 6.37
CA VAL A 97 -3.43 17.22 6.08
C VAL A 97 -3.58 18.53 5.30
N CYS A 98 -2.90 19.61 5.72
CA CYS A 98 -2.96 20.89 5.01
C CYS A 98 -2.47 20.75 3.56
N VAL A 99 -1.33 20.09 3.32
CA VAL A 99 -0.80 19.86 1.96
C VAL A 99 -1.78 19.03 1.13
N ALA A 100 -2.36 17.97 1.70
CA ALA A 100 -3.32 17.12 1.04
C ALA A 100 -4.62 17.87 0.68
N VAL A 101 -5.15 18.70 1.59
CA VAL A 101 -6.33 19.54 1.32
C VAL A 101 -6.02 20.56 0.23
N LEU A 102 -4.85 21.22 0.29
CA LEU A 102 -4.44 22.16 -0.75
C LEU A 102 -4.32 21.47 -2.11
N TRP A 103 -3.78 20.24 -2.15
CA TRP A 103 -3.71 19.44 -3.38
C TRP A 103 -5.12 19.13 -3.93
N VAL A 104 -6.05 18.64 -3.11
CA VAL A 104 -7.42 18.34 -3.53
C VAL A 104 -8.09 19.58 -4.12
N LEU A 105 -7.96 20.72 -3.45
CA LEU A 105 -8.60 21.97 -3.90
C LEU A 105 -7.94 22.54 -5.16
N ALA A 106 -6.61 22.42 -5.29
CA ALA A 106 -5.86 22.97 -6.43
C ALA A 106 -5.91 22.07 -7.67
N SER A 107 -5.90 20.75 -7.49
CA SER A 107 -5.89 19.79 -8.60
C SER A 107 -7.22 19.72 -9.33
N LYS A 108 -8.34 20.04 -8.65
CA LYS A 108 -9.70 20.01 -9.22
C LYS A 108 -10.01 18.75 -10.03
N THR A 109 -9.53 17.61 -9.56
CA THR A 109 -9.71 16.34 -10.25
C THR A 109 -11.10 15.77 -10.03
N ALA A 110 -11.64 15.16 -11.07
CA ALA A 110 -12.91 14.44 -11.06
C ALA A 110 -12.69 12.92 -11.18
N PRO A 111 -13.61 12.10 -10.68
CA PRO A 111 -13.58 10.66 -10.84
C PRO A 111 -13.67 10.24 -12.31
N GLN A 112 -12.81 9.31 -12.72
CA GLN A 112 -12.85 8.69 -14.05
C GLN A 112 -12.91 7.17 -13.96
N ALA A 113 -13.20 6.49 -15.06
CA ALA A 113 -13.25 5.03 -15.15
C ALA A 113 -14.03 4.41 -13.97
N ASP A 114 -13.45 3.46 -13.26
CA ASP A 114 -14.08 2.81 -12.10
C ASP A 114 -14.48 3.78 -10.98
N GLN A 115 -13.74 4.87 -10.78
CA GLN A 115 -14.09 5.88 -9.77
C GLN A 115 -15.47 6.51 -10.08
N SER A 116 -15.69 6.90 -11.34
CA SER A 116 -16.97 7.46 -11.76
C SER A 116 -18.11 6.47 -11.61
N GLN A 117 -17.85 5.18 -11.88
CA GLN A 117 -18.86 4.13 -11.72
C GLN A 117 -19.27 3.98 -10.25
N ILE A 118 -18.34 3.89 -9.30
CA ILE A 118 -18.70 3.71 -7.89
C ILE A 118 -19.40 4.94 -7.29
N VAL A 119 -19.02 6.15 -7.70
CA VAL A 119 -19.72 7.38 -7.29
C VAL A 119 -21.15 7.39 -7.86
N LYS A 120 -21.33 7.11 -9.14
CA LYS A 120 -22.64 7.00 -9.79
C LYS A 120 -23.53 5.93 -9.16
N GLN A 121 -22.96 4.79 -8.76
CA GLN A 121 -23.73 3.76 -8.04
C GLN A 121 -24.13 4.25 -6.64
N ALA A 122 -23.27 4.98 -5.93
CA ALA A 122 -23.62 5.56 -4.64
C ALA A 122 -24.78 6.56 -4.73
N GLU A 123 -24.79 7.40 -5.77
CA GLU A 123 -25.91 8.33 -6.07
C GLU A 123 -27.22 7.57 -6.35
N ARG A 124 -27.16 6.57 -7.24
CA ARG A 124 -28.33 5.75 -7.60
C ARG A 124 -28.89 5.02 -6.39
N PHE A 125 -28.04 4.43 -5.55
CA PHE A 125 -28.46 3.74 -4.33
C PHE A 125 -29.08 4.69 -3.31
N ASN A 126 -28.66 5.95 -3.25
CA ASN A 126 -29.30 6.98 -2.43
C ASN A 126 -30.68 7.38 -2.98
N ALA A 127 -30.87 7.33 -4.30
CA ALA A 127 -32.15 7.53 -4.95
C ALA A 127 -33.08 6.30 -4.94
N GLY A 128 -32.65 5.18 -4.32
CA GLY A 128 -33.41 3.92 -4.26
C GLY A 128 -33.29 3.06 -5.52
N ASP A 129 -32.45 3.44 -6.49
CA ASP A 129 -32.21 2.65 -7.70
C ASP A 129 -31.03 1.65 -7.48
N PHE A 130 -31.38 0.39 -7.30
CA PHE A 130 -30.44 -0.73 -7.12
C PHE A 130 -30.20 -1.54 -8.39
N SER A 131 -30.58 -1.06 -9.57
CA SER A 131 -30.41 -1.78 -10.84
C SER A 131 -28.94 -2.13 -11.15
N GLY A 132 -27.97 -1.38 -10.59
CA GLY A 132 -26.55 -1.71 -10.68
C GLY A 132 -26.15 -3.04 -10.05
N LEU A 133 -27.00 -3.64 -9.19
CA LEU A 133 -26.80 -4.96 -8.59
C LEU A 133 -27.24 -6.12 -9.50
N GLN A 134 -27.91 -5.84 -10.61
CA GLN A 134 -28.25 -6.86 -11.61
C GLN A 134 -26.96 -7.43 -12.23
N GLN A 135 -27.05 -8.66 -12.76
CA GLN A 135 -25.90 -9.34 -13.37
C GLN A 135 -25.25 -8.54 -14.51
N SER A 136 -26.04 -7.82 -15.30
CA SER A 136 -25.57 -6.92 -16.35
C SER A 136 -25.11 -5.53 -15.86
N GLY A 137 -25.32 -5.24 -14.58
CA GLY A 137 -24.90 -3.98 -13.98
C GLY A 137 -23.44 -4.00 -13.56
N TYR A 138 -22.91 -2.83 -13.17
CA TYR A 138 -21.51 -2.70 -12.75
C TYR A 138 -21.20 -3.48 -11.46
N VAL A 139 -22.10 -3.44 -10.48
CA VAL A 139 -21.88 -4.03 -9.16
C VAL A 139 -22.18 -5.53 -9.12
N GLY A 140 -23.11 -6.02 -9.94
CA GLY A 140 -23.48 -7.43 -9.96
C GLY A 140 -22.26 -8.37 -10.07
N PRO A 141 -21.42 -8.24 -11.11
CA PRO A 141 -20.16 -8.99 -11.21
C PRO A 141 -19.09 -8.55 -10.20
N CYS A 142 -19.15 -7.32 -9.69
CA CYS A 142 -18.13 -6.68 -8.87
C CYS A 142 -18.61 -6.38 -7.44
N GLN A 143 -19.30 -7.32 -6.78
CA GLN A 143 -19.87 -7.12 -5.44
C GLN A 143 -18.83 -6.75 -4.36
N GLN A 144 -17.54 -7.01 -4.58
CA GLN A 144 -16.46 -6.54 -3.71
C GLN A 144 -16.36 -5.02 -3.60
N GLN A 145 -17.02 -4.25 -4.50
CA GLN A 145 -17.10 -2.80 -4.45
C GLN A 145 -18.20 -2.27 -3.51
N LEU A 146 -19.11 -3.13 -3.02
CA LEU A 146 -20.23 -2.70 -2.16
C LEU A 146 -19.77 -1.94 -0.91
N GLY A 147 -18.62 -2.32 -0.34
CA GLY A 147 -18.07 -1.66 0.85
C GLY A 147 -17.78 -0.18 0.60
N ILE A 148 -16.99 0.13 -0.43
CA ILE A 148 -16.65 1.52 -0.77
C ILE A 148 -17.86 2.29 -1.28
N ILE A 149 -18.75 1.67 -2.07
CA ILE A 149 -19.99 2.29 -2.53
C ILE A 149 -20.85 2.71 -1.33
N SER A 150 -20.97 1.85 -0.31
CA SER A 150 -21.74 2.15 0.90
C SER A 150 -21.17 3.32 1.68
N VAL A 151 -19.83 3.43 1.75
CA VAL A 151 -19.16 4.59 2.34
C VAL A 151 -19.40 5.83 1.50
N LEU A 152 -19.25 5.73 0.17
CA LEU A 152 -19.48 6.86 -0.75
C LEU A 152 -20.93 7.38 -0.69
N ARG A 153 -21.94 6.54 -0.43
CA ARG A 153 -23.32 7.01 -0.22
C ARG A 153 -23.41 8.08 0.86
N VAL A 154 -22.69 7.89 1.97
CA VAL A 154 -22.64 8.89 3.05
C VAL A 154 -21.94 10.17 2.56
N PHE A 155 -20.82 10.04 1.85
CA PHE A 155 -20.07 11.20 1.38
C PHE A 155 -20.78 11.96 0.25
N VAL A 156 -21.56 11.29 -0.59
CA VAL A 156 -22.45 11.96 -1.56
C VAL A 156 -23.49 12.84 -0.85
N LEU A 157 -24.11 12.34 0.24
CA LEU A 157 -25.04 13.14 1.04
C LEU A 157 -24.34 14.32 1.74
N VAL A 158 -23.14 14.09 2.27
CA VAL A 158 -22.31 15.17 2.87
C VAL A 158 -21.96 16.23 1.81
N SER A 159 -21.52 15.80 0.62
CA SER A 159 -21.21 16.71 -0.48
C SER A 159 -22.44 17.56 -0.87
N SER A 160 -23.60 16.93 -1.01
CA SER A 160 -24.85 17.63 -1.34
C SER A 160 -25.24 18.66 -0.26
N PHE A 161 -25.05 18.33 1.03
CA PHE A 161 -25.34 19.24 2.14
C PHE A 161 -24.46 20.51 2.13
N PHE A 162 -23.20 20.38 1.69
CA PHE A 162 -22.25 21.50 1.60
C PHE A 162 -22.13 22.11 0.19
N GLU A 163 -23.03 21.76 -0.73
CA GLU A 163 -23.01 22.24 -2.12
C GLU A 163 -21.66 21.95 -2.84
N LEU A 164 -21.04 20.80 -2.52
CA LEU A 164 -19.82 20.32 -3.14
C LEU A 164 -20.15 19.34 -4.27
N GLU A 165 -19.16 19.10 -5.14
CA GLU A 165 -19.22 17.97 -6.09
C GLU A 165 -19.39 16.63 -5.36
N ASN A 166 -20.19 15.69 -5.88
CA ASN A 166 -20.61 14.46 -5.20
C ASN A 166 -19.46 13.57 -4.67
N TRP A 167 -18.25 13.77 -5.17
CA TRP A 167 -17.03 13.04 -4.75
C TRP A 167 -16.12 13.86 -3.85
N GLN A 168 -16.29 15.18 -3.76
CA GLN A 168 -15.31 16.08 -3.15
C GLN A 168 -15.18 15.89 -1.63
N ALA A 169 -16.30 15.61 -0.94
CA ALA A 169 -16.25 15.30 0.49
C ALA A 169 -15.42 14.04 0.76
N PHE A 170 -15.45 13.04 -0.13
CA PHE A 170 -14.60 11.85 0.00
C PHE A 170 -13.12 12.14 -0.29
N GLN A 171 -12.81 13.02 -1.24
CA GLN A 171 -11.43 13.49 -1.46
C GLN A 171 -10.89 14.22 -0.22
N LEU A 172 -11.70 15.09 0.40
CA LEU A 172 -11.34 15.76 1.65
C LEU A 172 -11.16 14.76 2.81
N PHE A 173 -12.00 13.73 2.89
CA PHE A 173 -11.80 12.64 3.84
C PHE A 173 -10.48 11.90 3.62
N ASN A 174 -10.11 11.59 2.36
CA ASN A 174 -8.81 11.05 2.03
C ASN A 174 -7.68 11.97 2.52
N ALA A 175 -7.81 13.28 2.31
CA ALA A 175 -6.84 14.26 2.79
C ALA A 175 -6.72 14.24 4.33
N LEU A 176 -7.82 14.17 5.07
CA LEU A 176 -7.80 14.06 6.53
C LEU A 176 -7.12 12.76 7.00
N THR A 177 -7.32 11.65 6.29
CA THR A 177 -6.70 10.36 6.66
C THR A 177 -5.19 10.33 6.44
N THR A 178 -4.58 11.27 5.69
CA THR A 178 -3.10 11.38 5.63
C THR A 178 -2.50 11.70 6.99
N GLY A 179 -3.19 12.50 7.80
CA GLY A 179 -2.77 12.75 9.18
C GLY A 179 -2.74 11.50 10.04
N LEU A 180 -3.75 10.63 9.92
CA LEU A 180 -3.75 9.33 10.57
C LEU A 180 -2.61 8.44 10.08
N LEU A 181 -2.37 8.39 8.76
CA LEU A 181 -1.28 7.62 8.16
C LEU A 181 0.08 8.04 8.71
N VAL A 182 0.36 9.34 8.75
CA VAL A 182 1.62 9.90 9.24
C VAL A 182 1.80 9.63 10.74
N TYR A 183 0.77 9.85 11.54
CA TYR A 183 0.84 9.59 12.97
C TYR A 183 0.96 8.09 13.30
N ALA A 184 0.16 7.24 12.66
CA ALA A 184 0.22 5.79 12.86
C ALA A 184 1.58 5.21 12.44
N GLY A 185 2.13 5.63 11.30
CA GLY A 185 3.45 5.21 10.87
C GLY A 185 4.57 5.70 11.79
N PHE A 186 4.46 6.91 12.36
CA PHE A 186 5.36 7.37 13.42
C PHE A 186 5.30 6.43 14.65
N ARG A 187 4.11 5.98 15.05
CA ARG A 187 3.98 5.02 16.15
C ARG A 187 4.57 3.64 15.79
N VAL A 188 4.37 3.20 14.54
CA VAL A 188 4.97 1.95 14.05
C VAL A 188 6.50 2.04 14.11
N VAL A 189 7.10 3.10 13.56
CA VAL A 189 8.58 3.23 13.59
C VAL A 189 9.10 3.32 15.03
N ALA A 190 8.42 4.01 15.93
CA ALA A 190 8.82 4.07 17.34
C ALA A 190 8.82 2.67 17.98
N LEU A 191 7.82 1.85 17.66
CA LEU A 191 7.75 0.47 18.15
C LEU A 191 8.86 -0.42 17.54
N ILE A 192 9.02 -0.44 16.22
CA ILE A 192 9.98 -1.37 15.57
C ILE A 192 11.45 -0.97 15.78
N SER A 193 11.73 0.32 16.01
CA SER A 193 13.09 0.83 16.29
C SER A 193 13.49 0.82 17.77
N GLY A 194 12.58 0.39 18.67
CA GLY A 194 12.83 0.46 20.11
C GLY A 194 12.86 1.90 20.67
N GLY A 195 12.07 2.79 20.10
CA GLY A 195 11.94 4.17 20.57
C GLY A 195 13.05 5.11 20.08
N GLN A 196 13.84 4.74 19.08
CA GLN A 196 14.87 5.61 18.52
C GLN A 196 14.26 6.89 17.95
N ARG A 197 14.57 8.03 18.55
CA ARG A 197 13.97 9.34 18.20
C ARG A 197 14.37 9.78 16.79
N GLU A 198 15.60 9.49 16.37
CA GLU A 198 16.09 9.78 15.02
C GLU A 198 15.30 8.99 13.96
N ALA A 199 14.96 7.73 14.23
CA ALA A 199 14.13 6.94 13.34
C ALA A 199 12.72 7.55 13.19
N GLY A 200 12.14 8.01 14.31
CA GLY A 200 10.87 8.74 14.29
C GLY A 200 10.94 10.03 13.47
N PHE A 201 11.98 10.84 13.67
CA PHE A 201 12.18 12.08 12.92
C PHE A 201 12.36 11.82 11.42
N LEU A 202 13.20 10.84 11.05
CA LEU A 202 13.41 10.46 9.66
C LEU A 202 12.13 9.95 8.98
N TYR A 203 11.29 9.22 9.72
CA TYR A 203 9.99 8.80 9.21
C TYR A 203 9.09 10.01 8.90
N LEU A 204 9.03 10.98 9.79
CA LEU A 204 8.23 12.19 9.56
C LEU A 204 8.72 12.96 8.33
N LEU A 205 10.05 13.07 8.12
CA LEU A 205 10.60 13.64 6.89
C LEU A 205 10.19 12.84 5.67
N LEU A 206 10.37 11.51 5.68
CA LEU A 206 9.96 10.66 4.56
C LEU A 206 8.46 10.82 4.26
N ALA A 207 7.59 10.80 5.26
CA ALA A 207 6.16 10.96 5.06
C ALA A 207 5.80 12.33 4.46
N LEU A 208 6.38 13.43 4.99
CA LEU A 208 6.13 14.79 4.49
C LEU A 208 6.56 14.99 3.04
N PHE A 209 7.59 14.29 2.59
CA PHE A 209 8.12 14.39 1.23
C PHE A 209 7.65 13.27 0.29
N CYS A 210 6.67 12.43 0.67
CA CYS A 210 6.11 11.40 -0.17
C CYS A 210 5.06 11.98 -1.13
N ALA A 211 5.48 12.51 -2.27
CA ALA A 211 4.61 13.18 -3.23
C ALA A 211 3.41 12.31 -3.70
N PRO A 212 3.56 11.03 -4.06
CA PRO A 212 2.42 10.19 -4.44
C PRO A 212 1.34 10.08 -3.36
N MET A 213 1.70 10.18 -2.07
CA MET A 213 0.74 10.14 -0.96
C MET A 213 -0.28 11.29 -1.05
N TYR A 214 0.18 12.49 -1.42
CA TYR A 214 -0.69 13.65 -1.58
C TYR A 214 -1.52 13.58 -2.86
N VAL A 215 -0.91 13.15 -3.96
CA VAL A 215 -1.62 13.03 -5.25
C VAL A 215 -2.77 12.01 -5.14
N TYR A 216 -2.56 10.91 -4.45
CA TYR A 216 -3.61 9.89 -4.25
C TYR A 216 -4.78 10.36 -3.38
N THR A 217 -4.70 11.47 -2.66
CA THR A 217 -5.85 11.96 -1.88
C THR A 217 -7.03 12.37 -2.76
N ALA A 218 -6.76 12.77 -3.99
CA ALA A 218 -7.78 13.09 -4.98
C ALA A 218 -8.42 11.85 -5.63
N PHE A 219 -7.85 10.65 -5.44
CA PHE A 219 -8.33 9.41 -6.01
C PHE A 219 -9.52 8.82 -5.23
N VAL A 220 -10.68 8.78 -5.88
CA VAL A 220 -11.95 8.37 -5.25
C VAL A 220 -12.15 6.86 -5.40
N TYR A 221 -11.23 6.05 -4.85
CA TYR A 221 -11.33 4.59 -4.95
C TYR A 221 -10.85 3.86 -3.68
N GLY A 222 -10.52 4.61 -2.62
CA GLY A 222 -10.25 4.10 -1.26
C GLY A 222 -8.79 3.75 -0.97
N GLU A 223 -7.83 3.91 -1.89
CA GLU A 223 -6.41 3.60 -1.66
C GLU A 223 -5.81 4.40 -0.50
N SER A 224 -6.03 5.71 -0.47
CA SER A 224 -5.46 6.60 0.57
C SER A 224 -6.00 6.27 1.96
N SER A 225 -7.32 6.31 2.11
CA SER A 225 -7.97 6.10 3.41
C SER A 225 -7.82 4.66 3.91
N SER A 226 -7.95 3.65 3.04
CA SER A 226 -7.74 2.25 3.44
C SER A 226 -6.30 1.99 3.90
N THR A 227 -5.30 2.61 3.25
CA THR A 227 -3.89 2.50 3.66
C THR A 227 -3.64 3.18 5.00
N ALA A 228 -4.27 4.33 5.26
CA ALA A 228 -4.16 5.00 6.56
C ALA A 228 -4.73 4.13 7.69
N PHE A 229 -5.90 3.52 7.47
CA PHE A 229 -6.48 2.60 8.45
C PHE A 229 -5.68 1.30 8.57
N ALA A 230 -5.11 0.77 7.48
CA ALA A 230 -4.23 -0.40 7.53
C ALA A 230 -2.96 -0.12 8.34
N MET A 231 -2.32 1.04 8.17
CA MET A 231 -1.18 1.46 8.98
C MET A 231 -1.56 1.59 10.46
N ALA A 232 -2.74 2.13 10.76
CA ALA A 232 -3.25 2.20 12.13
C ALA A 232 -3.53 0.81 12.71
N ALA A 233 -4.05 -0.14 11.91
CA ALA A 233 -4.23 -1.53 12.32
C ALA A 233 -2.87 -2.22 12.61
N VAL A 234 -1.84 -1.98 11.80
CA VAL A 234 -0.46 -2.43 12.06
C VAL A 234 0.04 -1.88 13.40
N TRP A 235 -0.13 -0.58 13.65
CA TRP A 235 0.22 0.03 14.95
C TRP A 235 -0.53 -0.65 16.10
N MET A 236 -1.85 -0.78 16.03
CA MET A 236 -2.66 -1.40 17.10
C MET A 236 -2.26 -2.87 17.33
N CYS A 237 -1.98 -3.61 16.27
CA CYS A 237 -1.51 -5.00 16.35
C CYS A 237 -0.17 -5.10 17.10
N LEU A 238 0.80 -4.24 16.78
CA LEU A 238 2.09 -4.17 17.48
C LEU A 238 1.92 -3.86 18.96
N GLU A 239 1.04 -2.93 19.33
CA GLU A 239 0.72 -2.61 20.72
C GLU A 239 0.05 -3.81 21.43
N CYS A 240 -0.87 -4.52 20.76
CA CYS A 240 -1.49 -5.74 21.31
C CYS A 240 -0.48 -6.87 21.54
N ILE A 241 0.52 -7.00 20.68
CA ILE A 241 1.57 -8.00 20.85
C ILE A 241 2.45 -7.68 22.06
N ARG A 242 2.78 -6.39 22.28
CA ARG A 242 3.70 -5.95 23.34
C ARG A 242 3.02 -5.76 24.68
N SER A 243 1.91 -5.03 24.70
CA SER A 243 1.17 -4.65 25.91
C SER A 243 -0.31 -4.60 25.63
N PRO A 244 -1.02 -5.74 25.60
CA PRO A 244 -2.42 -5.80 25.20
C PRO A 244 -3.31 -5.05 26.20
N ALA A 245 -3.85 -3.90 25.77
CA ALA A 245 -4.87 -3.14 26.48
C ALA A 245 -6.17 -3.11 25.67
N ARG A 246 -7.31 -3.00 26.34
CA ARG A 246 -8.64 -2.99 25.68
C ARG A 246 -8.74 -1.97 24.55
N ARG A 247 -8.16 -0.77 24.72
CA ARG A 247 -8.14 0.30 23.70
C ARG A 247 -7.42 -0.12 22.41
N TYR A 248 -6.34 -0.90 22.50
CA TYR A 248 -5.61 -1.38 21.33
C TYR A 248 -6.35 -2.51 20.62
N VAL A 249 -7.04 -3.38 21.38
CA VAL A 249 -7.88 -4.44 20.80
C VAL A 249 -9.08 -3.82 20.07
N ALA A 250 -9.75 -2.83 20.67
CA ALA A 250 -10.84 -2.10 20.02
C ALA A 250 -10.34 -1.32 18.79
N GLY A 251 -9.20 -0.63 18.91
CA GLY A 251 -8.57 0.07 17.78
C GLY A 251 -8.20 -0.88 16.63
N LEU A 252 -7.64 -2.05 16.93
CA LEU A 252 -7.33 -3.08 15.94
C LEU A 252 -8.59 -3.51 15.16
N TYR A 253 -9.67 -3.82 15.87
CA TYR A 253 -10.95 -4.17 15.25
C TYR A 253 -11.48 -3.05 14.35
N LEU A 254 -11.56 -1.83 14.87
CA LEU A 254 -12.13 -0.68 14.15
C LEU A 254 -11.33 -0.33 12.91
N PHE A 255 -10.00 -0.19 13.03
CA PHE A 255 -9.16 0.20 11.89
C PHE A 255 -9.03 -0.90 10.85
N ALA A 256 -8.93 -2.18 11.26
CA ALA A 256 -8.91 -3.31 10.33
C ALA A 256 -10.23 -3.45 9.56
N SER A 257 -11.38 -3.32 10.23
CA SER A 257 -12.70 -3.35 9.59
C SER A 257 -12.89 -2.17 8.63
N ALA A 258 -12.53 -0.94 9.04
CA ALA A 258 -12.63 0.24 8.21
C ALA A 258 -11.74 0.16 6.96
N ALA A 259 -10.51 -0.32 7.11
CA ALA A 259 -9.60 -0.52 6.00
C ALA A 259 -10.14 -1.52 4.97
N LEU A 260 -10.65 -2.66 5.44
CA LEU A 260 -11.19 -3.72 4.60
C LEU A 260 -12.52 -3.32 3.95
N LEU A 261 -13.35 -2.52 4.63
CA LEU A 261 -14.59 -1.98 4.09
C LEU A 261 -14.34 -1.09 2.85
N LEU A 262 -13.25 -0.30 2.90
CA LEU A 262 -12.88 0.58 1.80
C LEU A 262 -12.18 -0.18 0.66
N ARG A 263 -11.32 -1.17 0.98
CA ARG A 263 -10.54 -1.91 -0.03
C ARG A 263 -10.33 -3.37 0.39
N THR A 264 -10.85 -4.28 -0.40
CA THR A 264 -10.73 -5.73 -0.13
C THR A 264 -9.29 -6.24 -0.17
N ASN A 265 -8.40 -5.61 -0.94
CA ASN A 265 -6.97 -5.96 -1.01
C ASN A 265 -6.23 -5.79 0.34
N VAL A 266 -6.78 -5.01 1.27
CA VAL A 266 -6.25 -4.89 2.64
C VAL A 266 -6.28 -6.24 3.37
N MET A 267 -7.10 -7.20 2.93
CA MET A 267 -7.11 -8.57 3.46
C MET A 267 -5.71 -9.17 3.55
N ILE A 268 -4.83 -8.86 2.59
CA ILE A 268 -3.43 -9.32 2.58
C ILE A 268 -2.66 -8.80 3.80
N VAL A 269 -2.87 -7.52 4.13
CA VAL A 269 -2.27 -6.91 5.34
C VAL A 269 -2.83 -7.60 6.58
N LEU A 270 -4.16 -7.81 6.67
CA LEU A 270 -4.78 -8.46 7.83
C LEU A 270 -4.32 -9.90 8.00
N ILE A 271 -4.12 -10.65 6.91
CA ILE A 271 -3.51 -12.00 6.94
C ILE A 271 -2.09 -11.93 7.52
N ALA A 272 -1.28 -10.96 7.12
CA ALA A 272 0.06 -10.77 7.68
C ALA A 272 0.01 -10.50 9.20
N LEU A 273 -0.92 -9.64 9.65
CA LEU A 273 -1.16 -9.42 11.09
C LEU A 273 -1.56 -10.71 11.80
N ALA A 274 -2.46 -11.49 11.20
CA ALA A 274 -2.95 -12.74 11.77
C ALA A 274 -1.82 -13.79 11.89
N ILE A 275 -0.96 -13.92 10.89
CA ILE A 275 0.19 -14.84 10.91
C ILE A 275 1.13 -14.48 12.07
N VAL A 276 1.53 -13.21 12.19
CA VAL A 276 2.44 -12.80 13.27
C VAL A 276 1.77 -12.95 14.64
N MET A 277 0.48 -12.60 14.76
CA MET A 277 -0.29 -12.80 16.00
C MET A 277 -0.38 -14.28 16.39
N ALA A 278 -0.63 -15.18 15.43
CA ALA A 278 -0.68 -16.62 15.66
C ALA A 278 0.66 -17.16 16.17
N ILE A 279 1.78 -16.76 15.56
CA ILE A 279 3.11 -17.15 16.02
C ILE A 279 3.36 -16.68 17.46
N LYS A 280 2.93 -15.45 17.80
CA LYS A 280 3.03 -14.91 19.16
C LYS A 280 2.15 -15.64 20.18
N LEU A 281 0.98 -16.09 19.78
CA LEU A 281 0.10 -16.92 20.60
C LEU A 281 0.71 -18.30 20.87
N LEU A 282 1.30 -18.94 19.86
CA LEU A 282 2.01 -20.23 20.02
C LEU A 282 3.20 -20.13 20.98
N ARG A 283 3.89 -19.01 21.00
CA ARG A 283 4.99 -18.75 21.93
C ARG A 283 4.51 -18.54 23.37
N GLY A 284 3.37 -17.85 23.55
CA GLY A 284 2.81 -17.55 24.86
C GLY A 284 1.45 -16.88 24.76
N ALA A 285 0.40 -17.67 24.91
CA ALA A 285 -0.97 -17.17 24.90
C ALA A 285 -1.25 -16.33 26.16
N THR A 286 -1.73 -15.12 25.96
CA THR A 286 -2.31 -14.28 27.01
C THR A 286 -3.74 -13.93 26.64
N ARG A 287 -4.60 -13.68 27.64
CA ARG A 287 -6.00 -13.29 27.38
C ARG A 287 -6.10 -12.10 26.43
N GLY A 288 -5.22 -11.11 26.56
CA GLY A 288 -5.23 -9.92 25.71
C GLY A 288 -4.84 -10.22 24.25
N ARG A 289 -3.85 -11.10 24.01
CA ARG A 289 -3.49 -11.54 22.65
C ARG A 289 -4.57 -12.39 22.02
N LEU A 290 -5.24 -13.24 22.80
CA LEU A 290 -6.39 -14.02 22.31
C LEU A 290 -7.54 -13.10 21.90
N LEU A 291 -7.85 -12.08 22.71
CA LEU A 291 -8.86 -11.08 22.34
C LEU A 291 -8.46 -10.28 21.09
N ALA A 292 -7.18 -9.94 20.92
CA ALA A 292 -6.68 -9.26 19.72
C ALA A 292 -6.79 -10.15 18.47
N ALA A 293 -6.48 -11.45 18.59
CA ALA A 293 -6.66 -12.39 17.50
C ALA A 293 -8.14 -12.54 17.12
N LEU A 294 -9.04 -12.64 18.10
CA LEU A 294 -10.48 -12.68 17.88
C LEU A 294 -10.98 -11.38 17.24
N ALA A 295 -10.54 -10.23 17.72
CA ALA A 295 -10.88 -8.92 17.15
C ALA A 295 -10.45 -8.82 15.69
N LEU A 296 -9.26 -9.34 15.34
CA LEU A 296 -8.78 -9.36 13.96
C LEU A 296 -9.61 -10.29 13.08
N LEU A 297 -9.96 -11.48 13.54
CA LEU A 297 -10.86 -12.41 12.82
C LEU A 297 -12.24 -11.78 12.61
N LEU A 298 -12.81 -11.16 13.63
CA LEU A 298 -14.08 -10.45 13.50
C LEU A 298 -13.97 -9.29 12.51
N ALA A 299 -12.86 -8.54 12.54
CA ALA A 299 -12.63 -7.45 11.58
C ALA A 299 -12.57 -7.93 10.13
N MET A 300 -12.01 -9.12 9.89
CA MET A 300 -11.97 -9.74 8.55
C MET A 300 -13.35 -10.16 8.04
N LEU A 301 -14.28 -10.50 8.93
CA LEU A 301 -15.64 -10.95 8.60
C LEU A 301 -16.66 -9.81 8.54
N THR A 302 -16.48 -8.78 9.37
CA THR A 302 -17.47 -7.70 9.57
C THR A 302 -17.88 -7.00 8.26
N PRO A 303 -16.97 -6.56 7.37
CA PRO A 303 -17.37 -5.84 6.16
C PRO A 303 -18.24 -6.67 5.22
N SER A 304 -17.86 -7.92 4.96
CA SER A 304 -18.65 -8.81 4.09
C SER A 304 -20.01 -9.15 4.68
N THR A 305 -20.06 -9.42 5.99
CA THR A 305 -21.33 -9.68 6.69
C THR A 305 -22.23 -8.45 6.69
N LEU A 306 -21.66 -7.26 6.92
CA LEU A 306 -22.40 -6.00 6.89
C LEU A 306 -22.98 -5.75 5.49
N MET A 307 -22.21 -5.95 4.43
CA MET A 307 -22.68 -5.79 3.05
C MET A 307 -23.75 -6.81 2.71
N ALA A 308 -23.58 -8.07 3.13
CA ALA A 308 -24.61 -9.10 2.93
C ALA A 308 -25.93 -8.72 3.61
N LEU A 309 -25.88 -8.19 4.84
CA LEU A 309 -27.10 -7.76 5.57
C LEU A 309 -27.76 -6.54 4.93
N LEU A 310 -26.97 -5.55 4.47
CA LEU A 310 -27.52 -4.31 3.89
C LEU A 310 -28.14 -4.49 2.50
N TYR A 311 -27.64 -5.46 1.73
CA TYR A 311 -28.01 -5.61 0.32
C TYR A 311 -28.67 -6.97 -0.01
N HIS A 312 -28.89 -7.82 0.97
CA HIS A 312 -29.45 -9.17 0.76
C HIS A 312 -30.77 -9.13 -0.03
N ASP A 313 -31.70 -8.20 0.28
CA ASP A 313 -32.98 -8.05 -0.42
C ASP A 313 -32.86 -7.28 -1.76
N LYS A 314 -31.68 -6.79 -2.10
CA LYS A 314 -31.45 -5.94 -3.27
C LYS A 314 -30.64 -6.66 -4.36
N ILE A 315 -29.88 -7.69 -3.97
CA ILE A 315 -29.11 -8.49 -4.92
C ILE A 315 -30.01 -9.57 -5.50
N PRO A 316 -30.25 -9.59 -6.82
CA PRO A 316 -31.06 -10.64 -7.45
C PRO A 316 -30.37 -12.01 -7.29
N ASP A 317 -31.15 -13.08 -7.13
CA ASP A 317 -30.66 -14.46 -6.95
C ASP A 317 -29.76 -14.93 -8.11
N ASN A 318 -30.00 -14.43 -9.31
CA ASN A 318 -29.21 -14.73 -10.49
C ASN A 318 -27.95 -13.86 -10.63
N SER A 319 -27.77 -12.84 -9.78
CA SER A 319 -26.57 -11.98 -9.78
C SER A 319 -25.45 -12.66 -9.03
N LYS A 320 -24.39 -13.03 -9.72
CA LYS A 320 -23.21 -13.72 -9.17
C LYS A 320 -21.95 -12.90 -9.39
N SER A 321 -21.11 -12.87 -8.36
CA SER A 321 -19.81 -12.22 -8.46
C SER A 321 -18.88 -12.96 -9.42
N MET A 322 -18.05 -12.20 -10.10
CA MET A 322 -16.98 -12.72 -10.93
C MET A 322 -15.99 -13.53 -10.10
N PRO A 323 -15.64 -14.77 -10.51
CA PRO A 323 -14.68 -15.60 -9.79
C PRO A 323 -13.28 -14.97 -9.74
N ALA A 324 -12.63 -15.02 -8.58
CA ALA A 324 -11.29 -14.48 -8.37
C ALA A 324 -10.22 -15.08 -9.31
N ILE A 325 -10.40 -16.33 -9.75
CA ILE A 325 -9.48 -17.00 -10.67
C ILE A 325 -9.36 -16.30 -12.03
N LEU A 326 -10.39 -15.55 -12.46
CA LEU A 326 -10.34 -14.77 -13.71
C LEU A 326 -9.32 -13.61 -13.61
N TYR A 327 -9.17 -13.00 -12.45
CA TYR A 327 -8.15 -11.98 -12.21
C TYR A 327 -6.74 -12.58 -12.17
N ILE A 328 -6.61 -13.83 -11.67
CA ILE A 328 -5.34 -14.57 -11.70
C ILE A 328 -4.98 -14.92 -13.14
N ALA A 329 -5.93 -15.44 -13.94
CA ALA A 329 -5.72 -15.77 -15.35
C ALA A 329 -5.37 -14.50 -16.16
N MET A 330 -6.05 -13.38 -15.93
CA MET A 330 -5.68 -12.08 -16.51
C MET A 330 -4.26 -11.68 -16.11
N GLY A 331 -3.86 -11.94 -14.87
CA GLY A 331 -2.51 -11.70 -14.36
C GLY A 331 -1.41 -12.55 -15.00
N THR A 332 -1.74 -13.58 -15.78
CA THR A 332 -0.80 -14.41 -16.57
C THR A 332 -0.90 -14.15 -18.07
N ASN A 333 -1.74 -13.20 -18.50
CA ASN A 333 -1.93 -12.86 -19.89
C ASN A 333 -0.85 -11.86 -20.35
N ASP A 334 -0.32 -12.05 -21.58
CA ASP A 334 0.74 -11.24 -22.18
C ASP A 334 0.23 -10.42 -23.40
N GLU A 335 -1.07 -10.28 -23.56
CA GLU A 335 -1.69 -9.54 -24.67
C GLU A 335 -1.81 -8.04 -24.40
N SER A 336 -1.57 -7.58 -23.16
CA SER A 336 -1.52 -6.17 -22.81
C SER A 336 -0.16 -5.54 -23.11
N VAL A 337 -0.07 -4.20 -23.08
CA VAL A 337 1.19 -3.45 -23.20
C VAL A 337 2.21 -3.91 -22.16
N ASN A 338 1.74 -4.27 -20.97
CA ASN A 338 2.58 -4.80 -19.90
C ASN A 338 2.11 -6.22 -19.52
N ALA A 339 3.06 -7.09 -19.21
CA ALA A 339 2.80 -8.48 -18.84
C ALA A 339 1.88 -8.58 -17.61
N GLY A 340 0.76 -9.29 -17.74
CA GLY A 340 -0.23 -9.52 -16.68
C GLY A 340 -1.05 -8.29 -16.28
N TRP A 341 -1.02 -7.20 -17.04
CA TRP A 341 -1.83 -6.01 -16.79
C TRP A 341 -3.26 -6.19 -17.33
N TYR A 342 -4.15 -5.30 -16.86
CA TYR A 342 -5.54 -5.30 -17.28
C TYR A 342 -5.70 -5.22 -18.81
N ASN A 343 -6.44 -6.17 -19.38
CA ASN A 343 -6.77 -6.25 -20.80
C ASN A 343 -8.23 -6.61 -21.06
N GLY A 344 -9.08 -6.60 -20.01
CA GLY A 344 -10.49 -6.94 -20.11
C GLY A 344 -10.80 -8.44 -20.13
N TYR A 345 -9.80 -9.32 -20.05
CA TYR A 345 -9.97 -10.78 -20.06
C TYR A 345 -11.04 -11.28 -19.10
N ASN A 346 -10.99 -10.82 -17.85
CA ASN A 346 -11.89 -11.24 -16.79
C ASN A 346 -13.37 -10.97 -17.14
N GLY A 347 -13.67 -9.75 -17.62
CA GLY A 347 -15.01 -9.36 -18.03
C GLY A 347 -15.48 -10.12 -19.27
N SER A 348 -14.63 -10.21 -20.29
CA SER A 348 -14.93 -10.87 -21.56
C SER A 348 -15.20 -12.38 -21.37
N VAL A 349 -14.34 -13.08 -20.62
CA VAL A 349 -14.53 -14.51 -20.35
C VAL A 349 -15.81 -14.74 -19.54
N TYR A 350 -16.06 -13.89 -18.52
CA TYR A 350 -17.26 -14.05 -17.69
C TYR A 350 -18.53 -13.84 -18.49
N GLN A 351 -18.58 -12.84 -19.35
CA GLN A 351 -19.70 -12.56 -20.25
C GLN A 351 -19.89 -13.67 -21.29
N ASN A 352 -18.81 -14.13 -21.94
CA ASN A 352 -18.86 -15.19 -22.95
C ASN A 352 -19.31 -16.54 -22.37
N CYS A 353 -19.11 -16.76 -21.06
CA CYS A 353 -19.63 -17.92 -20.34
C CYS A 353 -21.08 -17.71 -19.85
N GLY A 354 -21.81 -16.70 -20.33
CA GLY A 354 -23.20 -16.40 -19.91
C GLY A 354 -23.30 -16.05 -18.43
N PHE A 355 -22.24 -15.48 -17.84
CA PHE A 355 -22.12 -15.16 -16.42
C PHE A 355 -22.21 -16.41 -15.51
N ASP A 356 -21.84 -17.58 -16.02
CA ASP A 356 -21.72 -18.80 -15.19
C ASP A 356 -20.34 -18.84 -14.52
N PRO A 357 -20.25 -18.73 -13.17
CA PRO A 357 -18.98 -18.73 -12.46
C PRO A 357 -18.20 -20.05 -12.59
N LYS A 358 -18.89 -21.18 -12.76
CA LYS A 358 -18.25 -22.50 -12.90
C LYS A 358 -17.59 -22.62 -14.26
N LEU A 359 -18.32 -22.34 -15.33
CA LEU A 359 -17.81 -22.40 -16.71
C LEU A 359 -16.66 -21.40 -16.92
N ALA A 360 -16.81 -20.17 -16.41
CA ALA A 360 -15.76 -19.15 -16.45
C ALA A 360 -14.50 -19.60 -15.67
N SER A 361 -14.69 -20.24 -14.51
CA SER A 361 -13.55 -20.76 -13.73
C SER A 361 -12.83 -21.91 -14.42
N GLU A 362 -13.56 -22.79 -15.12
CA GLU A 362 -12.97 -23.88 -15.92
C GLU A 362 -12.17 -23.33 -17.11
N THR A 363 -12.66 -22.29 -17.77
CA THR A 363 -11.96 -21.61 -18.84
C THR A 363 -10.66 -20.99 -18.30
N ALA A 364 -10.72 -20.22 -17.21
CA ALA A 364 -9.55 -19.63 -16.60
C ALA A 364 -8.50 -20.68 -16.15
N LYS A 365 -8.93 -21.84 -15.63
CA LYS A 365 -8.02 -22.94 -15.27
C LYS A 365 -7.27 -23.49 -16.49
N ARG A 366 -7.95 -23.65 -17.63
CA ARG A 366 -7.30 -24.10 -18.87
C ARG A 366 -6.22 -23.11 -19.33
N ASP A 367 -6.53 -21.82 -19.27
CA ASP A 367 -5.61 -20.77 -19.68
C ASP A 367 -4.39 -20.69 -18.74
N LEU A 368 -4.60 -20.82 -17.43
CA LEU A 368 -3.53 -20.91 -16.44
C LEU A 368 -2.62 -22.13 -16.65
N ILE A 369 -3.20 -23.29 -17.00
CA ILE A 369 -2.42 -24.49 -17.32
C ILE A 369 -1.61 -24.26 -18.61
N ALA A 370 -2.19 -23.65 -19.65
CA ALA A 370 -1.51 -23.33 -20.89
C ALA A 370 -0.31 -22.37 -20.64
N PHE A 371 -0.51 -21.33 -19.82
CA PHE A 371 0.56 -20.44 -19.39
C PHE A 371 1.69 -21.18 -18.64
N ALA A 372 1.33 -22.05 -17.69
CA ALA A 372 2.31 -22.84 -16.93
C ALA A 372 3.11 -23.79 -17.83
N VAL A 373 2.46 -24.43 -18.81
CA VAL A 373 3.12 -25.28 -19.82
C VAL A 373 4.08 -24.45 -20.67
N ARG A 374 3.66 -23.28 -21.16
CA ARG A 374 4.51 -22.36 -21.92
C ARG A 374 5.74 -21.94 -21.13
N CYS A 375 5.57 -21.52 -19.86
CA CYS A 375 6.69 -21.15 -18.98
C CYS A 375 7.67 -22.30 -18.76
N ARG A 376 7.17 -23.55 -18.68
CA ARG A 376 8.02 -24.73 -18.53
C ARG A 376 8.79 -25.07 -19.82
N GLN A 377 8.16 -24.89 -20.98
CA GLN A 377 8.76 -25.17 -22.29
C GLN A 377 9.75 -24.08 -22.71
N ASP A 378 9.50 -22.84 -22.31
CA ASP A 378 10.34 -21.69 -22.59
C ASP A 378 10.65 -20.91 -21.28
N PRO A 379 11.71 -21.29 -20.54
CA PRO A 379 12.13 -20.59 -19.33
C PRO A 379 12.57 -19.13 -19.57
N ALA A 380 13.05 -18.79 -20.80
CA ALA A 380 13.44 -17.44 -21.14
C ALA A 380 12.21 -16.53 -21.26
N TYR A 381 11.13 -17.02 -21.89
CA TYR A 381 9.84 -16.37 -21.89
C TYR A 381 9.32 -16.12 -20.45
N ALA A 382 9.37 -17.15 -19.60
CA ALA A 382 8.93 -17.02 -18.21
C ALA A 382 9.72 -15.94 -17.46
N ALA A 383 11.04 -15.89 -17.63
CA ALA A 383 11.90 -14.89 -17.00
C ALA A 383 11.58 -13.48 -17.50
N ASP A 384 11.40 -13.28 -18.81
CA ASP A 384 11.03 -11.99 -19.39
C ASP A 384 9.63 -11.55 -18.93
N PHE A 385 8.64 -12.47 -18.96
CA PHE A 385 7.28 -12.17 -18.50
C PHE A 385 7.27 -11.66 -17.05
N TYR A 386 7.90 -12.39 -16.13
CA TYR A 386 7.93 -12.00 -14.72
C TYR A 386 8.81 -10.78 -14.47
N TYR A 387 9.89 -10.57 -15.23
CA TYR A 387 10.67 -9.33 -15.19
C TYR A 387 9.77 -8.14 -15.51
N ARG A 388 9.11 -8.12 -16.68
CA ARG A 388 8.20 -7.05 -17.09
C ARG A 388 7.06 -6.87 -16.08
N LYS A 389 6.45 -7.96 -15.63
CA LYS A 389 5.34 -7.92 -14.67
C LYS A 389 5.73 -7.32 -13.33
N ILE A 390 6.85 -7.74 -12.76
CA ILE A 390 7.28 -7.30 -11.41
C ILE A 390 7.76 -5.84 -11.47
N PHE A 391 8.65 -5.55 -12.41
CA PHE A 391 9.27 -4.22 -12.43
C PHE A 391 8.32 -3.13 -12.92
N SER A 392 7.37 -3.42 -13.82
CA SER A 392 6.32 -2.46 -14.18
C SER A 392 5.42 -2.05 -13.02
N GLN A 393 5.39 -2.80 -11.94
CA GLN A 393 4.64 -2.48 -10.72
C GLN A 393 5.53 -1.87 -9.63
N TRP A 394 6.67 -2.53 -9.31
CA TRP A 394 7.51 -2.17 -8.17
C TRP A 394 8.54 -1.09 -8.49
N ASN A 395 8.94 -0.93 -9.74
CA ASN A 395 9.87 0.13 -10.20
C ASN A 395 9.15 1.25 -10.98
N ALA A 396 7.85 1.44 -10.74
CA ALA A 396 7.08 2.58 -11.24
C ALA A 396 6.99 3.65 -10.13
N PRO A 397 7.90 4.63 -10.08
CA PRO A 397 8.09 5.50 -8.91
C PRO A 397 6.90 6.41 -8.60
N MET A 398 6.06 6.70 -9.59
CA MET A 398 4.83 7.47 -9.44
C MET A 398 3.61 6.62 -9.07
N TYR A 399 3.71 5.28 -9.16
CA TYR A 399 2.60 4.36 -8.86
C TYR A 399 1.28 4.72 -9.56
N GLN A 400 1.33 5.27 -10.78
CA GLN A 400 0.17 5.72 -11.58
C GLN A 400 -0.67 6.85 -10.93
N CYS A 401 -0.19 7.55 -9.92
CA CYS A 401 -1.02 8.50 -9.17
C CYS A 401 -1.54 9.65 -10.02
N LEU A 402 -0.81 10.12 -11.04
CA LEU A 402 -1.26 11.17 -11.96
C LEU A 402 -2.28 10.63 -12.97
N VAL A 403 -2.01 9.48 -13.59
CA VAL A 403 -2.92 8.85 -14.56
C VAL A 403 -4.29 8.57 -13.95
N MET A 404 -4.33 8.14 -12.68
CA MET A 404 -5.58 7.87 -11.98
C MET A 404 -6.40 9.15 -11.71
N ASN A 405 -5.80 10.33 -11.85
CA ASN A 405 -6.37 11.62 -11.46
C ASN A 405 -6.21 12.69 -12.57
N ASN A 406 -6.36 12.32 -13.85
CA ASN A 406 -6.13 13.22 -14.99
C ASN A 406 -7.42 13.77 -15.64
N LEU A 407 -8.56 13.64 -14.99
CA LEU A 407 -9.80 14.31 -15.38
C LEU A 407 -10.03 15.51 -14.45
N PHE A 408 -10.33 16.68 -15.01
CA PHE A 408 -10.39 17.94 -14.26
C PHE A 408 -11.72 18.66 -14.45
N VAL A 409 -12.14 19.39 -13.40
CA VAL A 409 -13.30 20.27 -13.40
C VAL A 409 -12.84 21.71 -13.19
N GLY A 410 -12.74 22.48 -14.27
CA GLY A 410 -12.30 23.89 -14.27
C GLY A 410 -10.78 24.07 -14.37
N GLU A 411 -10.35 25.33 -14.33
CA GLU A 411 -8.94 25.71 -14.49
C GLU A 411 -8.11 25.38 -13.27
N GLN A 412 -6.90 24.92 -13.51
CA GLN A 412 -5.90 24.58 -12.50
C GLN A 412 -4.81 25.65 -12.42
N PRO A 413 -4.15 25.85 -11.26
CA PRO A 413 -2.94 26.65 -11.15
C PRO A 413 -1.84 26.11 -12.08
N GLN A 414 -1.02 27.00 -12.66
CA GLN A 414 0.07 26.63 -13.59
C GLN A 414 1.03 25.57 -13.02
N LEU A 415 1.32 25.63 -11.71
CA LEU A 415 2.15 24.62 -11.06
C LEU A 415 1.53 23.24 -11.16
N VAL A 416 0.23 23.09 -10.91
CA VAL A 416 -0.49 21.83 -11.01
C VAL A 416 -0.51 21.33 -12.46
N GLN A 417 -0.81 22.21 -13.42
CA GLN A 417 -0.76 21.87 -14.85
C GLN A 417 0.62 21.34 -15.24
N SER A 418 1.71 21.97 -14.78
CA SER A 418 3.08 21.53 -15.09
C SER A 418 3.42 20.15 -14.52
N ILE A 419 2.77 19.74 -13.42
CA ILE A 419 2.92 18.39 -12.81
C ILE A 419 2.22 17.34 -13.69
N TYR A 420 1.15 17.69 -14.38
CA TYR A 420 0.46 16.75 -15.28
C TYR A 420 1.08 16.72 -16.68
N GLU A 421 1.40 17.86 -17.29
CA GLU A 421 1.72 17.98 -18.72
C GLU A 421 2.97 18.82 -19.02
N GLY A 422 3.95 18.86 -18.12
CA GLY A 422 5.12 19.71 -18.34
C GLY A 422 6.38 19.25 -17.64
N ARG A 423 7.37 20.14 -17.55
CA ARG A 423 8.64 19.89 -16.85
C ARG A 423 8.45 19.49 -15.39
N GLY A 424 7.35 19.91 -14.75
CA GLY A 424 6.99 19.47 -13.41
C GLY A 424 6.80 17.97 -13.31
N ASN A 425 6.24 17.32 -14.35
CA ASN A 425 6.10 15.86 -14.44
C ASN A 425 7.49 15.18 -14.48
N GLU A 426 8.40 15.66 -15.33
CA GLU A 426 9.75 15.11 -15.46
C GLU A 426 10.51 15.21 -14.15
N TYR A 427 10.49 16.38 -13.50
CA TYR A 427 11.14 16.59 -12.20
C TYR A 427 10.51 15.74 -11.09
N LEU A 428 9.20 15.60 -11.06
CA LEU A 428 8.52 14.81 -10.06
C LEU A 428 8.81 13.31 -10.25
N THR A 429 8.87 12.84 -11.49
CA THR A 429 9.23 11.45 -11.82
C THR A 429 10.68 11.16 -11.41
N ALA A 430 11.63 12.02 -11.77
CA ALA A 430 13.03 11.88 -11.34
C ALA A 430 13.16 11.92 -9.81
N TYR A 431 12.48 12.85 -9.15
CA TYR A 431 12.46 12.96 -7.69
C TYR A 431 11.91 11.68 -7.04
N THR A 432 10.78 11.15 -7.52
CA THR A 432 10.15 9.96 -6.95
C THR A 432 10.98 8.71 -7.21
N ASN A 433 11.76 8.64 -8.30
CA ASN A 433 12.72 7.56 -8.52
C ASN A 433 13.83 7.57 -7.45
N ILE A 434 14.43 8.73 -7.17
CA ILE A 434 15.43 8.87 -6.09
C ILE A 434 14.81 8.56 -4.72
N TYR A 435 13.58 9.02 -4.49
CA TYR A 435 12.86 8.71 -3.25
C TYR A 435 12.63 7.19 -3.11
N GLN A 436 12.30 6.49 -4.20
CA GLN A 436 12.13 5.03 -4.21
C GLN A 436 13.46 4.31 -3.92
N LEU A 437 14.58 4.78 -4.48
CA LEU A 437 15.92 4.28 -4.15
C LEU A 437 16.22 4.43 -2.65
N VAL A 438 15.92 5.59 -2.05
CA VAL A 438 16.08 5.81 -0.59
C VAL A 438 15.18 4.85 0.19
N ALA A 439 13.95 4.64 -0.26
CA ALA A 439 13.02 3.74 0.40
C ALA A 439 13.54 2.29 0.41
N TYR A 440 13.94 1.75 -0.74
CA TYR A 440 14.46 0.38 -0.84
C TYR A 440 15.81 0.21 -0.13
N GLY A 441 16.73 1.17 -0.30
CA GLY A 441 18.02 1.18 0.40
C GLY A 441 17.87 1.22 1.93
N GLY A 442 16.91 2.01 2.42
CA GLY A 442 16.57 2.06 3.85
C GLY A 442 16.01 0.73 4.38
N VAL A 443 15.16 0.05 3.61
CA VAL A 443 14.68 -1.30 3.98
C VAL A 443 15.84 -2.30 4.04
N LEU A 444 16.76 -2.28 3.07
CA LEU A 444 17.96 -3.13 3.10
C LEU A 444 18.81 -2.87 4.34
N ALA A 445 19.01 -1.61 4.70
CA ALA A 445 19.75 -1.23 5.91
C ALA A 445 19.02 -1.70 7.19
N PHE A 446 17.68 -1.64 7.23
CA PHE A 446 16.88 -2.15 8.34
C PHE A 446 17.02 -3.65 8.50
N LEU A 447 16.93 -4.41 7.41
CA LEU A 447 17.08 -5.86 7.41
C LEU A 447 18.48 -6.29 7.86
N ALA A 448 19.53 -5.66 7.33
CA ALA A 448 20.91 -5.91 7.73
C ALA A 448 21.15 -5.61 9.23
N ALA A 449 20.64 -4.47 9.72
CA ALA A 449 20.70 -4.12 11.13
C ALA A 449 19.90 -5.09 12.00
N GLY A 450 18.74 -5.54 11.50
CA GLY A 450 17.86 -6.49 12.17
C GLY A 450 18.49 -7.86 12.35
N LEU A 451 19.15 -8.37 11.32
CA LEU A 451 19.92 -9.63 11.39
C LEU A 451 21.05 -9.53 12.43
N LYS A 452 21.82 -8.43 12.39
CA LYS A 452 22.91 -8.20 13.35
C LYS A 452 22.41 -8.13 14.79
N LYS A 453 21.28 -7.43 15.03
CA LYS A 453 20.68 -7.24 16.37
C LYS A 453 19.74 -8.37 16.77
N ARG A 454 19.44 -9.31 15.91
CA ARG A 454 18.47 -10.41 16.14
C ARG A 454 17.10 -9.90 16.57
N LEU A 455 16.56 -8.91 15.80
CA LEU A 455 15.27 -8.31 16.12
C LEU A 455 14.17 -9.39 16.18
N PRO A 456 13.20 -9.26 17.11
CA PRO A 456 12.06 -10.15 17.18
C PRO A 456 11.14 -10.00 15.95
N LEU A 457 10.40 -11.08 15.62
CA LEU A 457 9.59 -11.19 14.40
C LEU A 457 8.59 -10.04 14.23
N GLU A 458 7.97 -9.57 15.31
CA GLU A 458 7.00 -8.46 15.27
C GLU A 458 7.59 -7.15 14.75
N ASN A 459 8.89 -6.94 14.87
CA ASN A 459 9.53 -5.74 14.33
C ASN A 459 9.53 -5.72 12.79
N TYR A 460 9.39 -6.88 12.17
CA TYR A 460 9.27 -7.04 10.72
C TYR A 460 7.82 -7.06 10.23
N LEU A 461 6.83 -6.85 11.10
CA LEU A 461 5.40 -6.93 10.74
C LEU A 461 5.03 -6.11 9.49
N PRO A 462 5.50 -4.86 9.31
CA PRO A 462 5.23 -4.13 8.07
C PRO A 462 5.79 -4.86 6.84
N LEU A 463 6.99 -5.48 6.94
CA LEU A 463 7.60 -6.21 5.83
C LEU A 463 6.93 -7.56 5.56
N VAL A 464 6.31 -8.20 6.55
CA VAL A 464 5.46 -9.37 6.32
C VAL A 464 4.27 -9.01 5.44
N ALA A 465 3.63 -7.85 5.70
CA ALA A 465 2.53 -7.34 4.87
C ALA A 465 3.02 -6.99 3.45
N VAL A 466 4.19 -6.35 3.33
CA VAL A 466 4.79 -6.00 2.02
C VAL A 466 5.14 -7.26 1.22
N LEU A 467 5.72 -8.29 1.86
CA LEU A 467 6.00 -9.57 1.21
C LEU A 467 4.70 -10.26 0.75
N GLY A 468 3.64 -10.20 1.57
CA GLY A 468 2.30 -10.67 1.17
C GLY A 468 1.79 -9.96 -0.08
N GLY A 469 1.93 -8.63 -0.14
CA GLY A 469 1.60 -7.81 -1.30
C GLY A 469 2.43 -8.15 -2.54
N PHE A 470 3.73 -8.42 -2.34
CA PHE A 470 4.60 -8.88 -3.42
C PHE A 470 4.14 -10.22 -4.00
N LEU A 471 3.92 -11.22 -3.15
CA LEU A 471 3.44 -12.54 -3.57
C LEU A 471 2.08 -12.44 -4.30
N PHE A 472 1.19 -11.59 -3.81
CA PHE A 472 -0.07 -11.33 -4.47
C PHE A 472 0.13 -10.70 -5.86
N SER A 473 1.02 -9.72 -5.99
CA SER A 473 1.29 -9.02 -7.26
C SER A 473 1.93 -9.93 -8.33
N VAL A 474 2.60 -11.00 -7.92
CA VAL A 474 3.13 -12.01 -8.84
C VAL A 474 2.02 -12.83 -9.50
N LEU A 475 0.92 -13.10 -8.76
CA LEU A 475 -0.17 -13.98 -9.22
C LEU A 475 -1.32 -13.19 -9.83
N TRP A 476 -1.70 -12.06 -9.21
CA TRP A 476 -2.88 -11.27 -9.56
C TRP A 476 -2.66 -10.39 -10.79
N GLU A 477 -3.74 -9.80 -11.32
CA GLU A 477 -3.67 -8.68 -12.26
C GLU A 477 -2.66 -7.63 -11.79
N ALA A 478 -1.78 -7.20 -12.68
CA ALA A 478 -0.74 -6.23 -12.37
C ALA A 478 -1.23 -4.80 -12.55
N LYS A 479 -0.95 -3.93 -11.59
CA LYS A 479 -1.04 -2.46 -11.68
C LYS A 479 -0.10 -1.85 -10.64
N ALA A 480 0.63 -0.79 -11.01
CA ALA A 480 1.54 -0.11 -10.08
C ALA A 480 0.78 0.49 -8.88
N ARG A 481 -0.45 0.95 -9.07
CA ARG A 481 -1.31 1.48 -7.99
C ARG A 481 -1.58 0.47 -6.86
N TYR A 482 -1.56 -0.84 -7.15
CA TYR A 482 -1.77 -1.87 -6.12
C TYR A 482 -0.58 -2.01 -5.18
N ILE A 483 0.61 -1.55 -5.60
CA ILE A 483 1.83 -1.60 -4.80
C ILE A 483 1.92 -0.40 -3.85
N PHE A 484 1.30 0.72 -4.19
CA PHE A 484 1.38 1.96 -3.42
C PHE A 484 1.05 1.81 -1.91
N PRO A 485 0.00 1.08 -1.48
CA PRO A 485 -0.24 0.83 -0.06
C PRO A 485 0.93 0.13 0.65
N TYR A 486 1.55 -0.86 0.01
CA TYR A 486 2.71 -1.59 0.56
C TYR A 486 3.96 -0.71 0.60
N TYR A 487 4.11 0.17 -0.38
CA TYR A 487 5.17 1.17 -0.39
C TYR A 487 5.09 2.10 0.84
N LEU A 488 3.92 2.60 1.17
CA LEU A 488 3.71 3.40 2.38
C LEU A 488 3.93 2.59 3.67
N LEU A 489 3.49 1.32 3.71
CA LEU A 489 3.67 0.43 4.85
C LEU A 489 5.14 0.11 5.14
N MET A 490 6.05 0.16 4.17
CA MET A 490 7.48 -0.10 4.42
C MET A 490 8.25 1.14 4.89
N LEU A 491 7.74 2.38 4.73
CA LEU A 491 8.45 3.61 5.11
C LEU A 491 8.91 3.66 6.58
N PRO A 492 8.17 3.11 7.57
CA PRO A 492 8.68 2.96 8.93
C PRO A 492 9.96 2.13 9.02
N CYS A 493 10.07 1.04 8.23
CA CYS A 493 11.26 0.21 8.16
C CYS A 493 12.41 0.95 7.46
N THR A 494 12.11 1.69 6.39
CA THR A 494 13.07 2.60 5.72
C THR A 494 13.71 3.56 6.72
N ALA A 495 12.90 4.28 7.49
CA ALA A 495 13.37 5.26 8.46
C ALA A 495 14.23 4.61 9.56
N ALA A 496 13.81 3.47 10.08
CA ALA A 496 14.59 2.71 11.07
C ALA A 496 15.94 2.23 10.50
N GLY A 497 15.98 1.84 9.22
CA GLY A 497 17.19 1.42 8.52
C GLY A 497 18.16 2.58 8.29
N VAL A 498 17.67 3.73 7.81
CA VAL A 498 18.50 4.93 7.64
C VAL A 498 19.07 5.40 8.99
N ALA A 499 18.27 5.36 10.07
CA ALA A 499 18.76 5.68 11.42
C ALA A 499 19.85 4.70 11.88
N ALA A 500 19.69 3.41 11.59
CA ALA A 500 20.70 2.39 11.89
C ALA A 500 21.99 2.61 11.10
N ALA A 501 21.89 2.93 9.79
CA ALA A 501 23.04 3.29 8.97
C ALA A 501 23.75 4.54 9.49
N ALA A 502 23.01 5.60 9.85
CA ALA A 502 23.57 6.81 10.43
C ALA A 502 24.33 6.55 11.76
N ALA A 503 23.93 5.52 12.50
CA ALA A 503 24.62 5.11 13.73
C ALA A 503 25.96 4.39 13.47
N LEU A 504 26.13 3.68 12.35
CA LEU A 504 27.39 2.99 12.00
C LEU A 504 28.54 3.98 11.72
N PHE A 505 28.23 5.13 11.14
CA PHE A 505 29.22 6.19 10.90
C PHE A 505 29.70 6.90 12.18
N ARG A 506 29.19 6.54 13.38
CA ARG A 506 29.66 7.04 14.68
C ARG A 506 30.93 6.36 15.17
N GLY A 507 31.01 5.02 15.01
CA GLY A 507 32.08 4.22 15.59
C GLY A 507 33.47 4.49 14.99
N ARG A 508 33.50 5.07 13.77
CA ARG A 508 34.77 5.39 13.10
C ARG A 508 35.37 6.76 13.44
N ALA A 509 34.55 7.70 13.92
CA ALA A 509 35.03 9.05 14.28
C ALA A 509 35.52 9.15 15.74
N GLY A 510 35.31 8.12 16.56
CA GLY A 510 35.69 8.14 17.98
C GLY A 510 36.93 7.33 18.34
N THR A 511 37.58 6.64 17.39
CA THR A 511 38.78 5.82 17.65
C THR A 511 40.12 6.54 17.35
N ASP A 512 40.04 7.78 16.84
CA ASP A 512 41.25 8.56 16.53
C ASP A 512 41.64 9.63 17.60
N GLN A 513 41.09 9.52 18.82
CA GLN A 513 41.50 10.35 19.93
C GLN A 513 41.82 9.50 21.16
N THR A 514 42.96 8.87 21.14
CA THR A 514 43.76 8.62 22.37
C THR A 514 45.23 8.81 22.03
N PRO A 515 45.92 9.67 22.80
CA PRO A 515 47.30 9.99 22.58
C PRO A 515 48.26 8.85 22.91
#